data_a8f4aaeb88a0b4cb860be48c10a68576
#
_entry.id   a8f4aaeb88a0b4cb860be48c10a68576
#
_cell.length_a   1.000
_cell.length_b   1.000
_cell.length_c   1.000
_cell.angle_alpha   90.00
_cell.angle_beta   90.00
_cell.angle_gamma   90.00
#
_symmetry.space_group_name_H-M   'P 1'
#
loop_
_entity.id
_entity.type
_entity.pdbx_description
1 polymer ?
#
loop_
_entity_poly.entity_id
_entity_poly.type
_entity_poly.pdbx_seq_one_letter_code
_entity_poly.pdbx_strand_id
1 'polypeptide(L)'
;MSPHPPAQSRTQSRTQAAPFAIANVRRVGIVGRYNTPGIAQPLKRLAAFLVGRGIDVLVEADTSSLIRLRSYPAATIDELGTLADLVIVVGGDGTMLSVSRQLAMHGIPLIGINQGRLGFLTDIGLAEMETALAAVFDGRLTVEDRMLLRADVIRGDQTVTSSLAFNDVVVNRGGFGGMVDLSVAIGSSYVCDLRCDGVIIATPTGSTAYSMSAHGPIVHPSVRAWSLVPISPHALTNRPIVVGDSERVTITVTRAREAAIHWDGQTQQGLVEGDCVVIEAAPCSVRLVHPEGYDYYAMLRKKLHWSESPLSMDRSSRRTESRTPRNKQERKSDGQKAA
;
A
#
# COMPACT_ATOMS: atom_id res chain seq x y z
N MET A 1 13.39 -10.90 41.39
CA MET A 1 12.16 -10.62 40.62
C MET A 1 11.48 -9.42 41.23
N SER A 2 11.77 -8.24 40.73
CA SER A 2 11.11 -6.99 41.17
C SER A 2 9.90 -6.72 40.27
N PRO A 3 8.76 -6.35 40.78
CA PRO A 3 7.57 -6.09 39.96
C PRO A 3 7.73 -4.78 39.18
N HIS A 4 7.54 -4.86 37.88
CA HIS A 4 7.40 -3.67 37.03
C HIS A 4 6.19 -2.84 37.45
N PRO A 5 6.29 -1.50 37.43
CA PRO A 5 5.15 -0.64 37.76
C PRO A 5 4.06 -0.79 36.66
N PRO A 6 2.77 -0.70 37.03
CA PRO A 6 1.68 -0.81 36.09
C PRO A 6 1.72 0.33 35.08
N ALA A 7 1.69 -0.01 33.78
CA ALA A 7 1.59 0.93 32.68
C ALA A 7 0.26 1.69 32.81
N GLN A 8 0.32 2.99 33.03
CA GLN A 8 -0.84 3.87 32.97
C GLN A 8 -1.39 3.88 31.54
N SER A 9 -2.60 3.42 31.37
CA SER A 9 -3.35 3.50 30.11
C SER A 9 -3.61 4.99 29.80
N ARG A 10 -2.75 5.60 28.98
CA ARG A 10 -3.04 6.88 28.34
C ARG A 10 -3.98 6.61 27.18
N THR A 11 -5.27 6.70 27.41
CA THR A 11 -6.26 6.88 26.35
C THR A 11 -6.01 8.26 25.73
N GLN A 12 -5.09 8.33 24.77
CA GLN A 12 -4.93 9.53 23.95
C GLN A 12 -6.17 9.62 23.06
N SER A 13 -7.01 10.62 23.34
CA SER A 13 -8.10 11.00 22.44
C SER A 13 -7.47 11.36 21.09
N ARG A 14 -7.61 10.48 20.10
CA ARG A 14 -7.23 10.80 18.70
C ARG A 14 -8.12 11.96 18.29
N THR A 15 -7.51 13.08 17.98
CA THR A 15 -8.18 14.24 17.40
C THR A 15 -8.79 13.80 16.08
N GLN A 16 -10.14 13.81 15.97
CA GLN A 16 -10.79 13.63 14.67
C GLN A 16 -10.31 14.76 13.77
N ALA A 17 -9.65 14.42 12.66
CA ALA A 17 -9.23 15.41 11.69
C ALA A 17 -10.45 16.16 11.16
N ALA A 18 -10.31 17.48 10.98
CA ALA A 18 -11.36 18.31 10.43
C ALA A 18 -11.90 17.75 9.09
N PRO A 19 -13.19 17.91 8.78
CA PRO A 19 -13.76 17.45 7.53
C PRO A 19 -13.02 18.10 6.36
N PHE A 20 -12.57 17.28 5.41
CA PHE A 20 -11.94 17.77 4.18
C PHE A 20 -12.98 18.36 3.25
N ALA A 21 -12.73 19.60 2.78
CA ALA A 21 -13.58 20.26 1.81
C ALA A 21 -12.76 20.62 0.58
N ILE A 22 -13.02 19.97 -0.54
CA ILE A 22 -12.31 20.19 -1.82
C ILE A 22 -12.39 21.65 -2.30
N ALA A 23 -13.45 22.37 -1.97
CA ALA A 23 -13.62 23.78 -2.29
C ALA A 23 -12.55 24.69 -1.68
N ASN A 24 -11.85 24.24 -0.65
CA ASN A 24 -10.78 24.97 0.01
C ASN A 24 -9.41 24.73 -0.64
N VAL A 25 -9.29 23.76 -1.55
CA VAL A 25 -8.02 23.43 -2.21
C VAL A 25 -7.62 24.54 -3.16
N ARG A 26 -6.49 25.20 -2.87
CA ARG A 26 -5.89 26.27 -3.68
C ARG A 26 -4.55 25.84 -4.26
N ARG A 27 -3.84 24.95 -3.59
CA ARG A 27 -2.51 24.51 -3.98
C ARG A 27 -2.43 22.98 -3.92
N VAL A 28 -1.95 22.38 -5.02
CA VAL A 28 -1.82 20.92 -5.17
C VAL A 28 -0.36 20.57 -5.38
N GLY A 29 0.12 19.62 -4.56
CA GLY A 29 1.41 18.97 -4.76
C GLY A 29 1.29 17.83 -5.76
N ILE A 30 2.26 17.68 -6.66
CA ILE A 30 2.36 16.58 -7.61
C ILE A 30 3.60 15.76 -7.30
N VAL A 31 3.43 14.46 -7.12
CA VAL A 31 4.51 13.49 -6.94
C VAL A 31 4.42 12.43 -8.02
N GLY A 32 5.54 12.16 -8.72
CA GLY A 32 5.63 11.13 -9.75
C GLY A 32 6.52 9.97 -9.33
N ARG A 33 6.30 8.79 -9.90
CA ARG A 33 7.18 7.64 -9.69
C ARG A 33 8.54 7.87 -10.36
N TYR A 34 9.63 7.71 -9.61
CA TYR A 34 11.00 7.77 -10.13
C TYR A 34 11.25 6.67 -11.19
N ASN A 35 12.09 7.00 -12.17
CA ASN A 35 12.60 6.07 -13.19
C ASN A 35 11.54 5.31 -13.98
N THR A 36 10.34 5.88 -14.16
CA THR A 36 9.31 5.24 -14.99
C THR A 36 9.26 5.89 -16.37
N PRO A 37 9.56 5.12 -17.44
CA PRO A 37 9.43 5.63 -18.81
C PRO A 37 8.03 6.19 -19.07
N GLY A 38 7.95 7.35 -19.74
CA GLY A 38 6.69 7.93 -20.18
C GLY A 38 5.91 8.72 -19.11
N ILE A 39 6.39 8.83 -17.84
CA ILE A 39 5.69 9.56 -16.79
C ILE A 39 5.61 11.07 -17.03
N ALA A 40 6.55 11.63 -17.79
CA ALA A 40 6.64 13.07 -18.01
C ALA A 40 5.38 13.68 -18.67
N GLN A 41 4.80 13.00 -19.65
CA GLN A 41 3.60 13.49 -20.33
C GLN A 41 2.36 13.52 -19.42
N PRO A 42 2.03 12.43 -18.69
CA PRO A 42 0.95 12.46 -17.70
C PRO A 42 1.10 13.58 -16.68
N LEU A 43 2.29 13.78 -16.12
CA LEU A 43 2.54 14.83 -15.12
C LEU A 43 2.39 16.25 -15.71
N LYS A 44 2.84 16.47 -16.96
CA LYS A 44 2.62 17.74 -17.65
C LYS A 44 1.12 18.01 -17.91
N ARG A 45 0.38 16.98 -18.33
CA ARG A 45 -1.08 17.07 -18.53
C ARG A 45 -1.78 17.40 -17.21
N LEU A 46 -1.41 16.70 -16.13
CA LEU A 46 -1.95 16.95 -14.80
C LEU A 46 -1.70 18.38 -14.35
N ALA A 47 -0.46 18.87 -14.45
CA ALA A 47 -0.12 20.24 -14.07
C ALA A 47 -0.90 21.27 -14.89
N ALA A 48 -0.99 21.10 -16.22
CA ALA A 48 -1.76 21.98 -17.10
C ALA A 48 -3.26 21.99 -16.76
N PHE A 49 -3.82 20.81 -16.44
CA PHE A 49 -5.23 20.66 -16.02
C PHE A 49 -5.50 21.45 -14.73
N LEU A 50 -4.63 21.34 -13.72
CA LEU A 50 -4.78 22.05 -12.43
C LEU A 50 -4.68 23.56 -12.61
N VAL A 51 -3.67 24.03 -13.35
CA VAL A 51 -3.52 25.47 -13.65
C VAL A 51 -4.72 26.01 -14.43
N GLY A 52 -5.24 25.24 -15.40
CA GLY A 52 -6.46 25.60 -16.15
C GLY A 52 -7.71 25.76 -15.26
N ARG A 53 -7.70 25.20 -14.05
CA ARG A 53 -8.74 25.37 -13.02
C ARG A 53 -8.42 26.45 -11.99
N GLY A 54 -7.32 27.19 -12.17
CA GLY A 54 -6.88 28.23 -11.25
C GLY A 54 -6.25 27.71 -9.95
N ILE A 55 -5.71 26.49 -9.97
CA ILE A 55 -5.06 25.83 -8.84
C ILE A 55 -3.54 26.01 -8.97
N ASP A 56 -2.88 26.46 -7.90
CA ASP A 56 -1.42 26.53 -7.81
C ASP A 56 -0.84 25.12 -7.78
N VAL A 57 0.25 24.89 -8.51
CA VAL A 57 0.92 23.61 -8.60
C VAL A 57 2.31 23.69 -7.98
N LEU A 58 2.61 22.77 -7.06
CA LEU A 58 3.94 22.43 -6.58
C LEU A 58 4.34 21.06 -7.13
N VAL A 59 5.60 20.91 -7.53
CA VAL A 59 6.10 19.61 -8.00
C VAL A 59 7.17 19.12 -7.03
N GLU A 60 7.05 17.87 -6.62
CA GLU A 60 8.07 17.28 -5.77
C GLU A 60 9.46 17.37 -6.45
N ALA A 61 10.51 17.65 -5.67
CA ALA A 61 11.82 18.06 -6.15
C ALA A 61 12.50 17.04 -7.08
N ASP A 62 12.49 15.74 -6.71
CA ASP A 62 13.07 14.68 -7.53
C ASP A 62 12.23 14.45 -8.80
N THR A 63 10.90 14.49 -8.66
CA THR A 63 9.97 14.46 -9.81
C THR A 63 10.25 15.61 -10.77
N SER A 64 10.35 16.84 -10.27
CA SER A 64 10.64 18.04 -11.07
C SER A 64 11.95 17.93 -11.83
N SER A 65 12.99 17.43 -11.18
CA SER A 65 14.32 17.22 -11.75
C SER A 65 14.30 16.17 -12.87
N LEU A 66 13.62 15.05 -12.63
CA LEU A 66 13.54 13.91 -13.54
C LEU A 66 12.85 14.29 -14.86
N ILE A 67 11.72 14.97 -14.79
CA ILE A 67 10.89 15.29 -15.97
C ILE A 67 11.16 16.68 -16.54
N ARG A 68 12.14 17.43 -15.97
CA ARG A 68 12.50 18.81 -16.34
C ARG A 68 11.28 19.75 -16.34
N LEU A 69 10.41 19.63 -15.37
CA LEU A 69 9.21 20.45 -15.21
C LEU A 69 9.53 21.75 -14.44
N ARG A 70 10.49 22.52 -14.94
CA ARG A 70 11.02 23.73 -14.30
C ARG A 70 10.05 24.92 -14.30
N SER A 71 8.91 24.81 -14.96
CA SER A 71 7.88 25.86 -15.03
C SER A 71 7.08 25.99 -13.74
N TYR A 72 7.18 25.03 -12.82
CA TYR A 72 6.47 25.00 -11.55
C TYR A 72 7.46 25.00 -10.39
N PRO A 73 7.12 25.62 -9.25
CA PRO A 73 7.95 25.56 -8.05
C PRO A 73 8.19 24.12 -7.62
N ALA A 74 9.43 23.79 -7.29
CA ALA A 74 9.79 22.50 -6.74
C ALA A 74 9.79 22.57 -5.21
N ALA A 75 9.35 21.49 -4.55
CA ALA A 75 9.31 21.36 -3.10
C ALA A 75 9.69 19.93 -2.68
N THR A 76 10.31 19.77 -1.53
CA THR A 76 10.52 18.45 -0.92
C THR A 76 9.19 17.83 -0.51
N ILE A 77 9.16 16.52 -0.22
CA ILE A 77 7.93 15.87 0.27
C ILE A 77 7.45 16.53 1.57
N ASP A 78 8.36 16.88 2.48
CA ASP A 78 8.00 17.51 3.75
C ASP A 78 7.43 18.93 3.54
N GLU A 79 8.02 19.71 2.64
CA GLU A 79 7.48 21.01 2.23
C GLU A 79 6.11 20.89 1.56
N LEU A 80 5.87 19.85 0.74
CA LEU A 80 4.53 19.57 0.20
C LEU A 80 3.50 19.35 1.31
N GLY A 81 3.90 18.66 2.39
CA GLY A 81 3.04 18.41 3.55
C GLY A 81 2.60 19.70 4.26
N THR A 82 3.38 20.79 4.18
CA THR A 82 3.08 22.07 4.81
C THR A 82 2.49 23.10 3.88
N LEU A 83 2.85 23.06 2.59
CA LEU A 83 2.52 24.09 1.62
C LEU A 83 1.32 23.76 0.73
N ALA A 84 1.02 22.48 0.52
CA ALA A 84 -0.09 22.06 -0.32
C ALA A 84 -1.34 21.75 0.49
N ASP A 85 -2.51 21.87 -0.11
CA ASP A 85 -3.81 21.52 0.47
C ASP A 85 -4.22 20.07 0.13
N LEU A 86 -3.61 19.52 -0.94
CA LEU A 86 -3.85 18.18 -1.49
C LEU A 86 -2.59 17.72 -2.22
N VAL A 87 -2.27 16.44 -2.18
CA VAL A 87 -1.20 15.87 -2.99
C VAL A 87 -1.74 14.81 -3.94
N ILE A 88 -1.36 14.89 -5.21
CA ILE A 88 -1.69 13.90 -6.24
C ILE A 88 -0.45 13.10 -6.56
N VAL A 89 -0.54 11.78 -6.36
CA VAL A 89 0.55 10.83 -6.59
C VAL A 89 0.29 10.09 -7.90
N VAL A 90 1.19 10.24 -8.87
CA VAL A 90 1.14 9.53 -10.16
C VAL A 90 2.14 8.38 -10.15
N GLY A 91 1.64 7.14 -10.02
CA GLY A 91 2.50 5.97 -9.87
C GLY A 91 1.71 4.69 -9.67
N GLY A 92 2.22 3.78 -8.87
CA GLY A 92 1.52 2.60 -8.38
C GLY A 92 1.42 2.61 -6.86
N ASP A 93 0.85 1.53 -6.28
CA ASP A 93 0.67 1.40 -4.84
C ASP A 93 1.98 1.60 -4.05
N GLY A 94 3.12 1.12 -4.56
CA GLY A 94 4.42 1.30 -3.89
C GLY A 94 4.84 2.77 -3.77
N THR A 95 4.57 3.60 -4.79
CA THR A 95 4.80 5.05 -4.71
C THR A 95 3.85 5.70 -3.73
N MET A 96 2.58 5.31 -3.78
CA MET A 96 1.55 5.79 -2.86
C MET A 96 1.89 5.46 -1.41
N LEU A 97 2.36 4.24 -1.10
CA LEU A 97 2.83 3.83 0.22
C LEU A 97 3.95 4.73 0.74
N SER A 98 4.98 4.97 -0.08
CA SER A 98 6.12 5.81 0.31
C SER A 98 5.69 7.24 0.63
N VAL A 99 4.90 7.87 -0.26
CA VAL A 99 4.40 9.24 -0.08
C VAL A 99 3.46 9.32 1.13
N SER A 100 2.55 8.35 1.27
CA SER A 100 1.61 8.29 2.39
C SER A 100 2.30 8.28 3.75
N ARG A 101 3.36 7.48 3.92
CA ARG A 101 4.11 7.42 5.18
C ARG A 101 4.81 8.74 5.50
N GLN A 102 5.42 9.38 4.50
CA GLN A 102 6.14 10.63 4.68
C GLN A 102 5.18 11.79 5.00
N LEU A 103 3.99 11.80 4.41
CA LEU A 103 3.00 12.84 4.60
C LEU A 103 1.99 12.57 5.73
N ALA A 104 2.02 11.38 6.35
CA ALA A 104 1.04 10.97 7.35
C ALA A 104 0.92 11.95 8.52
N MET A 105 2.04 12.48 9.01
CA MET A 105 2.06 13.42 10.14
C MET A 105 1.52 14.81 9.78
N HIS A 106 1.51 15.18 8.52
CA HIS A 106 0.95 16.45 8.03
C HIS A 106 -0.58 16.39 7.88
N GLY A 107 -1.15 15.18 7.78
CA GLY A 107 -2.60 14.99 7.63
C GLY A 107 -3.18 15.48 6.30
N ILE A 108 -2.31 15.74 5.31
CA ILE A 108 -2.70 16.22 3.98
C ILE A 108 -3.42 15.11 3.20
N PRO A 109 -4.54 15.40 2.50
CA PRO A 109 -5.24 14.43 1.67
C PRO A 109 -4.43 14.02 0.44
N LEU A 110 -4.61 12.77 0.01
CA LEU A 110 -3.90 12.20 -1.12
C LEU A 110 -4.86 11.64 -2.16
N ILE A 111 -4.55 11.82 -3.45
CA ILE A 111 -5.19 11.15 -4.59
C ILE A 111 -4.16 10.28 -5.29
N GLY A 112 -4.52 9.02 -5.58
CA GLY A 112 -3.66 8.09 -6.30
C GLY A 112 -4.06 7.92 -7.76
N ILE A 113 -3.15 8.25 -8.70
CA ILE A 113 -3.33 8.01 -10.13
C ILE A 113 -2.41 6.88 -10.56
N ASN A 114 -2.98 5.84 -11.15
CA ASN A 114 -2.25 4.65 -11.57
C ASN A 114 -1.66 4.81 -12.96
N GLN A 115 -0.35 4.59 -13.08
CA GLN A 115 0.34 4.63 -14.37
C GLN A 115 0.34 3.30 -15.13
N GLY A 116 -0.01 2.19 -14.48
CA GLY A 116 0.03 0.86 -15.07
C GLY A 116 -1.20 0.03 -14.76
N ARG A 117 -0.99 -1.09 -14.05
CA ARG A 117 -2.12 -1.90 -13.56
C ARG A 117 -2.75 -1.23 -12.35
N LEU A 118 -4.06 -1.06 -12.39
CA LEU A 118 -4.84 -0.48 -11.30
C LEU A 118 -4.42 -1.03 -9.93
N GLY A 119 -4.17 -0.14 -8.96
CA GLY A 119 -3.77 -0.49 -7.59
C GLY A 119 -4.96 -0.55 -6.62
N PHE A 120 -4.70 -0.90 -5.37
CA PHE A 120 -5.67 -0.76 -4.27
C PHE A 120 -5.69 0.66 -3.70
N LEU A 121 -4.60 1.41 -3.88
CA LEU A 121 -4.43 2.78 -3.39
C LEU A 121 -4.41 3.81 -4.53
N THR A 122 -4.29 3.34 -5.78
CA THR A 122 -4.23 4.16 -6.98
C THR A 122 -5.32 3.69 -7.93
N ASP A 123 -6.54 4.22 -7.74
CA ASP A 123 -7.77 3.75 -8.38
C ASP A 123 -8.17 4.55 -9.63
N ILE A 124 -7.50 5.67 -9.91
CA ILE A 124 -7.73 6.47 -11.11
C ILE A 124 -6.71 6.08 -12.19
N GLY A 125 -7.20 5.61 -13.34
CA GLY A 125 -6.35 5.33 -14.51
C GLY A 125 -5.90 6.60 -15.23
N LEU A 126 -4.71 6.58 -15.88
CA LEU A 126 -4.21 7.72 -16.65
C LEU A 126 -5.17 8.19 -17.77
N ALA A 127 -5.92 7.28 -18.37
CA ALA A 127 -6.88 7.61 -19.44
C ALA A 127 -8.07 8.43 -18.91
N GLU A 128 -8.45 8.20 -17.65
CA GLU A 128 -9.60 8.81 -16.98
C GLU A 128 -9.20 9.97 -16.05
N MET A 129 -7.90 10.26 -15.95
CA MET A 129 -7.32 11.18 -14.95
C MET A 129 -8.06 12.54 -14.91
N GLU A 130 -8.15 13.22 -16.04
CA GLU A 130 -8.72 14.58 -16.09
C GLU A 130 -10.23 14.57 -15.79
N THR A 131 -10.97 13.57 -16.29
CA THR A 131 -12.41 13.42 -16.04
C THR A 131 -12.68 13.09 -14.57
N ALA A 132 -11.91 12.18 -13.98
CA ALA A 132 -12.04 11.81 -12.58
C ALA A 132 -11.67 12.99 -11.64
N LEU A 133 -10.58 13.69 -11.93
CA LEU A 133 -10.19 14.86 -11.16
C LEU A 133 -11.19 16.01 -11.31
N ALA A 134 -11.77 16.24 -12.51
CA ALA A 134 -12.84 17.22 -12.68
C ALA A 134 -14.01 16.91 -11.75
N ALA A 135 -14.45 15.64 -11.69
CA ALA A 135 -15.51 15.22 -10.78
C ALA A 135 -15.15 15.50 -9.31
N VAL A 136 -13.92 15.15 -8.90
CA VAL A 136 -13.43 15.42 -7.54
C VAL A 136 -13.44 16.92 -7.20
N PHE A 137 -12.87 17.77 -8.06
CA PHE A 137 -12.84 19.22 -7.84
C PHE A 137 -14.22 19.89 -7.94
N ASP A 138 -15.20 19.23 -8.58
CA ASP A 138 -16.61 19.65 -8.61
C ASP A 138 -17.39 19.14 -7.38
N GLY A 139 -16.70 18.53 -6.39
CA GLY A 139 -17.31 18.07 -5.13
C GLY A 139 -17.87 16.65 -5.17
N ARG A 140 -17.73 15.92 -6.27
CA ARG A 140 -18.15 14.51 -6.42
C ARG A 140 -17.01 13.58 -6.02
N LEU A 141 -16.91 13.32 -4.72
CA LEU A 141 -15.79 12.57 -4.13
C LEU A 141 -16.22 11.75 -2.91
N THR A 142 -15.41 10.76 -2.59
CA THR A 142 -15.46 9.98 -1.34
C THR A 142 -14.13 10.14 -0.61
N VAL A 143 -14.18 10.27 0.71
CA VAL A 143 -12.98 10.41 1.55
C VAL A 143 -12.90 9.22 2.50
N GLU A 144 -11.72 8.62 2.60
CA GLU A 144 -11.43 7.55 3.54
C GLU A 144 -10.20 7.88 4.38
N ASP A 145 -10.31 7.70 5.70
CA ASP A 145 -9.16 7.77 6.60
C ASP A 145 -8.62 6.36 6.84
N ARG A 146 -7.36 6.13 6.50
CA ARG A 146 -6.67 4.85 6.64
C ARG A 146 -5.68 4.91 7.79
N MET A 147 -5.73 3.90 8.66
CA MET A 147 -4.81 3.77 9.78
C MET A 147 -3.40 3.38 9.33
N LEU A 148 -2.40 3.76 10.14
CA LEU A 148 -1.03 3.28 10.04
C LEU A 148 -0.63 2.58 11.34
N LEU A 149 0.42 1.75 11.24
CA LEU A 149 1.17 1.22 12.38
C LEU A 149 2.38 2.11 12.64
N ARG A 150 2.73 2.28 13.92
CA ARG A 150 4.05 2.71 14.35
C ARG A 150 4.74 1.50 14.94
N ALA A 151 5.98 1.24 14.54
CA ALA A 151 6.78 0.20 15.15
C ALA A 151 8.13 0.76 15.60
N ASP A 152 8.43 0.52 16.86
CA ASP A 152 9.63 0.94 17.56
C ASP A 152 10.49 -0.30 17.84
N VAL A 153 11.78 -0.24 17.53
CA VAL A 153 12.75 -1.27 17.92
C VAL A 153 13.44 -0.82 19.19
N ILE A 154 13.32 -1.63 20.23
CA ILE A 154 13.89 -1.36 21.57
C ILE A 154 15.00 -2.38 21.81
N ARG A 155 16.19 -1.88 22.13
CA ARG A 155 17.36 -2.66 22.53
C ARG A 155 17.81 -2.24 23.92
N GLY A 156 17.70 -3.15 24.90
CA GLY A 156 17.78 -2.77 26.30
C GLY A 156 16.70 -1.74 26.64
N ASP A 157 17.12 -0.57 27.13
CA ASP A 157 16.19 0.52 27.52
C ASP A 157 16.13 1.64 26.46
N GLN A 158 16.70 1.43 25.26
CA GLN A 158 16.79 2.47 24.24
C GLN A 158 15.99 2.12 22.99
N THR A 159 15.26 3.11 22.47
CA THR A 159 14.66 3.02 21.13
C THR A 159 15.76 3.21 20.08
N VAL A 160 16.07 2.14 19.35
CA VAL A 160 17.09 2.14 18.27
C VAL A 160 16.58 2.80 17.01
N THR A 161 15.31 2.54 16.67
CA THR A 161 14.64 3.09 15.50
C THR A 161 13.14 3.08 15.68
N SER A 162 12.47 3.99 14.99
CA SER A 162 11.01 4.12 14.94
C SER A 162 10.59 4.46 13.52
N SER A 163 9.56 3.81 13.00
CA SER A 163 9.01 4.14 11.69
C SER A 163 7.52 3.82 11.60
N LEU A 164 6.87 4.41 10.60
CA LEU A 164 5.49 4.16 10.24
C LEU A 164 5.39 3.09 9.17
N ALA A 165 4.30 2.31 9.18
CA ALA A 165 3.90 1.42 8.11
C ALA A 165 2.44 1.65 7.73
N PHE A 166 2.15 1.68 6.45
CA PHE A 166 0.80 1.83 5.93
C PHE A 166 0.16 0.48 5.65
N ASN A 167 0.94 -0.48 5.13
CA ASN A 167 0.50 -1.86 4.94
C ASN A 167 0.84 -2.74 6.13
N ASP A 168 2.12 -2.95 6.40
CA ASP A 168 2.55 -3.97 7.36
C ASP A 168 3.93 -3.69 7.98
N VAL A 169 4.12 -4.27 9.15
CA VAL A 169 5.40 -4.45 9.82
C VAL A 169 5.73 -5.94 9.82
N VAL A 170 6.89 -6.30 9.31
CA VAL A 170 7.33 -7.69 9.22
C VAL A 170 8.60 -7.89 10.04
N VAL A 171 8.57 -8.82 10.98
CA VAL A 171 9.78 -9.32 11.66
C VAL A 171 10.11 -10.67 11.07
N ASN A 172 11.29 -10.83 10.49
CA ASN A 172 11.69 -12.05 9.81
C ASN A 172 13.13 -12.46 10.08
N ARG A 173 13.51 -13.62 9.56
CA ARG A 173 14.82 -14.28 9.75
C ARG A 173 15.99 -13.62 9.02
N GLY A 174 15.82 -12.47 8.37
CA GLY A 174 16.91 -11.85 7.59
C GLY A 174 17.34 -12.65 6.35
N GLY A 175 18.53 -12.39 5.82
CA GLY A 175 18.98 -12.89 4.52
C GLY A 175 19.48 -14.34 4.49
N PHE A 176 20.16 -14.82 5.52
CA PHE A 176 20.84 -16.12 5.50
C PHE A 176 20.31 -17.10 6.54
N GLY A 177 19.53 -18.05 6.07
CA GLY A 177 19.27 -19.40 6.59
C GLY A 177 18.93 -19.60 8.07
N GLY A 178 17.96 -20.44 8.31
CA GLY A 178 17.43 -20.82 9.63
C GLY A 178 16.12 -20.07 9.95
N MET A 179 15.36 -20.59 10.88
CA MET A 179 14.16 -19.96 11.40
C MET A 179 14.54 -18.93 12.47
N VAL A 180 13.66 -17.96 12.69
CA VAL A 180 13.70 -17.07 13.85
C VAL A 180 12.76 -17.59 14.93
N ASP A 181 13.19 -17.51 16.20
CA ASP A 181 12.34 -17.79 17.35
C ASP A 181 11.91 -16.44 17.94
N LEU A 182 10.58 -16.23 17.98
CA LEU A 182 9.94 -14.98 18.40
C LEU A 182 8.97 -15.27 19.55
N SER A 183 8.96 -14.40 20.56
CA SER A 183 7.91 -14.40 21.58
C SER A 183 6.94 -13.25 21.30
N VAL A 184 5.64 -13.53 21.31
CA VAL A 184 4.59 -12.57 20.97
C VAL A 184 3.69 -12.32 22.18
N ALA A 185 3.46 -11.04 22.47
CA ALA A 185 2.49 -10.59 23.47
C ALA A 185 1.58 -9.50 22.89
N ILE A 186 0.35 -9.40 23.41
CA ILE A 186 -0.63 -8.37 23.07
C ILE A 186 -1.11 -7.73 24.37
N GLY A 187 -0.92 -6.42 24.49
CA GLY A 187 -1.11 -5.73 25.75
C GLY A 187 -0.20 -6.32 26.84
N SER A 188 -0.80 -6.81 27.91
CA SER A 188 -0.11 -7.53 28.99
C SER A 188 -0.15 -9.04 28.86
N SER A 189 -0.83 -9.57 27.83
CA SER A 189 -1.08 -10.99 27.68
C SER A 189 -0.03 -11.63 26.76
N TYR A 190 0.64 -12.66 27.28
CA TYR A 190 1.45 -13.54 26.45
C TYR A 190 0.54 -14.32 25.47
N VAL A 191 0.92 -14.38 24.19
CA VAL A 191 0.15 -15.09 23.15
C VAL A 191 0.78 -16.41 22.81
N CYS A 192 2.03 -16.40 22.33
CA CYS A 192 2.73 -17.62 21.92
C CYS A 192 4.22 -17.36 21.65
N ASP A 193 4.97 -18.44 21.60
CA ASP A 193 6.27 -18.47 20.95
C ASP A 193 6.15 -19.02 19.54
N LEU A 194 6.81 -18.38 18.60
CA LEU A 194 6.82 -18.74 17.19
C LEU A 194 8.24 -19.14 16.76
N ARG A 195 8.34 -20.31 16.18
CA ARG A 195 9.50 -20.69 15.37
C ARG A 195 9.07 -20.70 13.92
N CYS A 196 9.57 -19.74 13.12
CA CYS A 196 9.01 -19.44 11.81
C CYS A 196 10.03 -18.74 10.89
N ASP A 197 9.65 -18.45 9.65
CA ASP A 197 10.38 -17.55 8.77
C ASP A 197 10.18 -16.08 9.18
N GLY A 198 9.07 -15.76 9.84
CA GLY A 198 8.74 -14.44 10.36
C GLY A 198 7.29 -14.30 10.78
N VAL A 199 6.92 -13.09 11.16
CA VAL A 199 5.54 -12.69 11.49
C VAL A 199 5.23 -11.34 10.86
N ILE A 200 4.03 -11.19 10.33
CA ILE A 200 3.50 -9.96 9.74
C ILE A 200 2.46 -9.38 10.69
N ILE A 201 2.56 -8.10 11.00
CA ILE A 201 1.48 -7.31 11.59
C ILE A 201 0.98 -6.38 10.51
N ALA A 202 -0.24 -6.62 10.01
CA ALA A 202 -0.79 -5.88 8.89
C ALA A 202 -2.01 -5.04 9.28
N THR A 203 -2.07 -3.81 8.75
CA THR A 203 -3.27 -2.97 8.78
C THR A 203 -4.35 -3.59 7.90
N PRO A 204 -5.61 -3.13 7.97
CA PRO A 204 -6.62 -3.49 6.98
C PRO A 204 -6.21 -3.18 5.54
N THR A 205 -5.51 -2.06 5.31
CA THR A 205 -4.95 -1.72 3.99
C THR A 205 -3.93 -2.77 3.53
N GLY A 206 -3.02 -3.18 4.41
CA GLY A 206 -2.00 -4.20 4.14
C GLY A 206 -2.53 -5.63 4.08
N SER A 207 -3.79 -5.86 4.48
CA SER A 207 -4.41 -7.19 4.42
C SER A 207 -4.51 -7.76 3.00
N THR A 208 -4.43 -6.91 1.97
CA THR A 208 -4.38 -7.29 0.55
C THR A 208 -2.96 -7.30 -0.04
N ALA A 209 -1.93 -7.07 0.79
CA ALA A 209 -0.51 -7.07 0.42
C ALA A 209 0.19 -8.36 0.87
N TYR A 210 1.31 -8.27 1.58
CA TYR A 210 2.09 -9.44 1.99
C TYR A 210 1.33 -10.37 2.94
N SER A 211 0.48 -9.81 3.81
CA SER A 211 -0.42 -10.58 4.68
C SER A 211 -1.27 -11.58 3.90
N MET A 212 -1.86 -11.15 2.76
CA MET A 212 -2.66 -12.04 1.91
C MET A 212 -1.81 -13.17 1.31
N SER A 213 -0.60 -12.90 0.87
CA SER A 213 0.33 -13.92 0.35
C SER A 213 0.73 -14.95 1.41
N ALA A 214 0.73 -14.54 2.69
CA ALA A 214 0.95 -15.40 3.85
C ALA A 214 -0.35 -16.01 4.43
N HIS A 215 -1.42 -16.05 3.64
CA HIS A 215 -2.74 -16.60 4.02
C HIS A 215 -3.45 -15.85 5.15
N GLY A 216 -3.14 -14.58 5.36
CA GLY A 216 -3.88 -13.68 6.25
C GLY A 216 -5.27 -13.37 5.70
N PRO A 217 -6.23 -12.99 6.57
CA PRO A 217 -7.57 -12.60 6.16
C PRO A 217 -7.55 -11.23 5.47
N ILE A 218 -8.44 -11.02 4.50
CA ILE A 218 -8.74 -9.70 3.99
C ILE A 218 -9.62 -8.98 5.00
N VAL A 219 -9.16 -7.81 5.44
CA VAL A 219 -9.86 -6.96 6.40
C VAL A 219 -10.31 -5.69 5.69
N HIS A 220 -11.62 -5.36 5.80
CA HIS A 220 -12.13 -4.13 5.19
C HIS A 220 -11.47 -2.89 5.82
N PRO A 221 -11.08 -1.87 5.06
CA PRO A 221 -10.35 -0.70 5.56
C PRO A 221 -11.00 0.07 6.70
N SER A 222 -12.34 0.01 6.81
CA SER A 222 -13.07 0.66 7.92
C SER A 222 -12.98 -0.09 9.25
N VAL A 223 -12.50 -1.34 9.26
CA VAL A 223 -12.40 -2.15 10.48
C VAL A 223 -11.17 -1.70 11.27
N ARG A 224 -11.38 -1.36 12.53
CA ARG A 224 -10.32 -0.93 13.44
C ARG A 224 -9.64 -2.14 14.08
N ALA A 225 -8.79 -2.79 13.32
CA ALA A 225 -8.07 -4.00 13.72
C ALA A 225 -6.79 -4.15 12.90
N TRP A 226 -5.92 -5.02 13.32
CA TRP A 226 -4.81 -5.54 12.52
C TRP A 226 -4.75 -7.05 12.58
N SER A 227 -4.09 -7.64 11.60
CA SER A 227 -3.88 -9.08 11.56
C SER A 227 -2.43 -9.41 11.93
N LEU A 228 -2.27 -10.43 12.77
CA LEU A 228 -1.00 -11.07 13.06
C LEU A 228 -0.94 -12.38 12.28
N VAL A 229 0.03 -12.46 11.37
CA VAL A 229 0.11 -13.55 10.38
C VAL A 229 1.51 -14.18 10.43
N PRO A 230 1.66 -15.39 10.99
CA PRO A 230 2.92 -16.11 10.96
C PRO A 230 3.30 -16.52 9.53
N ILE A 231 4.58 -16.42 9.19
CA ILE A 231 5.14 -16.85 7.90
C ILE A 231 5.82 -18.20 8.09
N SER A 232 5.34 -19.23 7.41
CA SER A 232 5.90 -20.61 7.46
C SER A 232 6.18 -21.08 8.89
N PRO A 233 5.20 -21.01 9.82
CA PRO A 233 5.45 -21.44 11.20
C PRO A 233 5.73 -22.96 11.25
N HIS A 234 6.66 -23.35 12.11
CA HIS A 234 6.98 -24.75 12.32
C HIS A 234 5.79 -25.56 12.92
N ALA A 235 5.01 -24.90 13.80
CA ALA A 235 3.83 -25.52 14.40
C ALA A 235 2.63 -25.43 13.42
N LEU A 236 2.11 -26.58 13.00
CA LEU A 236 1.02 -26.69 12.02
C LEU A 236 -0.33 -26.15 12.51
N THR A 237 -0.48 -25.95 13.81
CA THR A 237 -1.71 -25.41 14.43
C THR A 237 -1.80 -23.89 14.42
N ASN A 238 -0.70 -23.19 14.12
CA ASN A 238 -0.71 -21.73 14.03
C ASN A 238 -1.68 -21.25 12.94
N ARG A 239 -2.44 -20.24 13.27
CA ARG A 239 -3.36 -19.56 12.36
C ARG A 239 -3.22 -18.05 12.50
N PRO A 240 -3.42 -17.28 11.42
CA PRO A 240 -3.58 -15.83 11.53
C PRO A 240 -4.68 -15.47 12.51
N ILE A 241 -4.44 -14.45 13.32
CA ILE A 241 -5.43 -13.87 14.24
C ILE A 241 -5.65 -12.39 13.90
N VAL A 242 -6.87 -11.91 14.18
CA VAL A 242 -7.22 -10.50 14.05
C VAL A 242 -7.45 -9.95 15.46
N VAL A 243 -6.82 -8.80 15.76
CA VAL A 243 -6.89 -8.14 17.06
C VAL A 243 -7.30 -6.69 16.90
N GLY A 244 -7.95 -6.14 17.93
CA GLY A 244 -8.33 -4.71 17.95
C GLY A 244 -7.12 -3.79 17.94
N ASP A 245 -7.27 -2.59 17.40
CA ASP A 245 -6.20 -1.60 17.25
C ASP A 245 -5.88 -0.82 18.53
N SER A 246 -6.56 -1.12 19.64
CA SER A 246 -6.34 -0.49 20.95
C SER A 246 -5.17 -1.07 21.73
N GLU A 247 -4.76 -2.30 21.38
CA GLU A 247 -3.73 -3.02 22.12
C GLU A 247 -2.37 -2.95 21.37
N ARG A 248 -1.32 -2.92 22.18
CA ARG A 248 0.06 -2.97 21.69
C ARG A 248 0.43 -4.41 21.36
N VAL A 249 1.06 -4.66 20.21
CA VAL A 249 1.72 -5.93 19.92
C VAL A 249 3.21 -5.81 20.21
N THR A 250 3.73 -6.74 21.00
CA THR A 250 5.15 -6.82 21.34
C THR A 250 5.73 -8.10 20.79
N ILE A 251 6.80 -8.01 20.01
CA ILE A 251 7.52 -9.14 19.43
C ILE A 251 8.95 -9.10 19.93
N THR A 252 9.37 -10.10 20.69
CA THR A 252 10.74 -10.22 21.19
C THR A 252 11.49 -11.27 20.39
N VAL A 253 12.67 -10.93 19.89
CA VAL A 253 13.58 -11.88 19.22
C VAL A 253 14.25 -12.71 20.30
N THR A 254 13.81 -13.96 20.47
CA THR A 254 14.37 -14.86 21.51
C THR A 254 15.56 -15.64 21.02
N ARG A 255 15.63 -15.92 19.69
CA ARG A 255 16.76 -16.56 19.06
C ARG A 255 16.78 -16.27 17.55
N ALA A 256 17.92 -15.82 17.03
CA ALA A 256 18.13 -15.65 15.60
C ALA A 256 19.61 -15.71 15.27
N ARG A 257 19.96 -16.23 14.07
CA ARG A 257 21.30 -15.98 13.48
C ARG A 257 21.34 -14.59 12.87
N GLU A 258 20.28 -14.27 12.14
CA GLU A 258 20.00 -12.96 11.58
C GLU A 258 18.50 -12.73 11.70
N ALA A 259 18.12 -11.54 12.09
CA ALA A 259 16.73 -11.10 12.08
C ALA A 259 16.65 -9.67 11.57
N ALA A 260 15.52 -9.32 10.99
CA ALA A 260 15.28 -7.97 10.51
C ALA A 260 13.81 -7.60 10.70
N ILE A 261 13.57 -6.30 10.86
CA ILE A 261 12.26 -5.70 10.76
C ILE A 261 12.16 -4.94 9.44
N HIS A 262 10.98 -4.99 8.81
CA HIS A 262 10.66 -4.26 7.60
C HIS A 262 9.36 -3.48 7.81
N TRP A 263 9.30 -2.24 7.31
CA TRP A 263 8.11 -1.41 7.22
C TRP A 263 7.70 -1.29 5.75
N ASP A 264 6.54 -1.82 5.40
CA ASP A 264 5.98 -1.87 4.02
C ASP A 264 6.95 -2.48 2.98
N GLY A 265 7.92 -3.29 3.40
CA GLY A 265 8.97 -3.80 2.52
C GLY A 265 9.89 -2.74 1.91
N GLN A 266 9.82 -1.47 2.35
CA GLN A 266 10.57 -0.34 1.79
C GLN A 266 11.69 0.17 2.71
N THR A 267 11.54 -0.01 4.00
CA THR A 267 12.54 0.35 5.02
C THR A 267 12.84 -0.87 5.86
N GLN A 268 14.10 -1.06 6.25
CA GLN A 268 14.51 -2.22 7.06
C GLN A 268 15.53 -1.83 8.12
N GLN A 269 15.56 -2.62 9.19
CA GLN A 269 16.54 -2.54 10.27
C GLN A 269 16.91 -3.95 10.72
N GLY A 270 18.21 -4.22 10.91
CA GLY A 270 18.70 -5.46 11.51
C GLY A 270 18.32 -5.56 12.99
N LEU A 271 17.89 -6.75 13.40
CA LEU A 271 17.57 -7.09 14.78
C LEU A 271 18.60 -8.09 15.34
N VAL A 272 18.80 -8.03 16.65
CA VAL A 272 19.61 -8.99 17.39
C VAL A 272 18.76 -9.69 18.45
N GLU A 273 19.26 -10.80 18.98
CA GLU A 273 18.64 -11.51 20.09
C GLU A 273 18.46 -10.58 21.30
N GLY A 274 17.28 -10.59 21.88
CA GLY A 274 16.87 -9.69 22.96
C GLY A 274 16.20 -8.38 22.51
N ASP A 275 16.26 -8.03 21.22
CA ASP A 275 15.53 -6.87 20.70
C ASP A 275 14.03 -7.09 20.84
N CYS A 276 13.32 -6.01 21.19
CA CYS A 276 11.89 -5.96 21.33
C CYS A 276 11.29 -5.00 20.29
N VAL A 277 10.40 -5.50 19.44
CA VAL A 277 9.64 -4.70 18.49
C VAL A 277 8.28 -4.39 19.09
N VAL A 278 8.00 -3.13 19.33
CA VAL A 278 6.73 -2.65 19.89
C VAL A 278 5.93 -2.01 18.76
N ILE A 279 4.74 -2.55 18.49
CA ILE A 279 3.87 -2.13 17.39
C ILE A 279 2.56 -1.64 17.96
N GLU A 280 2.16 -0.44 17.57
CA GLU A 280 0.90 0.17 17.99
C GLU A 280 0.30 1.00 16.86
N ALA A 281 -0.97 1.41 17.04
CA ALA A 281 -1.59 2.33 16.10
C ALA A 281 -0.84 3.67 16.09
N ALA A 282 -0.50 4.16 14.89
CA ALA A 282 0.08 5.49 14.76
C ALA A 282 -0.88 6.59 15.25
N PRO A 283 -0.38 7.72 15.74
CA PRO A 283 -1.23 8.83 16.19
C PRO A 283 -1.91 9.58 15.02
N CYS A 284 -1.53 9.27 13.80
CA CYS A 284 -2.04 9.88 12.57
C CYS A 284 -2.72 8.85 11.66
N SER A 285 -3.42 9.35 10.66
CA SER A 285 -4.03 8.56 9.58
C SER A 285 -3.67 9.15 8.23
N VAL A 286 -3.76 8.34 7.17
CA VAL A 286 -3.67 8.80 5.79
C VAL A 286 -5.08 9.03 5.27
N ARG A 287 -5.35 10.22 4.76
CA ARG A 287 -6.62 10.57 4.14
C ARG A 287 -6.52 10.36 2.64
N LEU A 288 -7.30 9.41 2.12
CA LEU A 288 -7.43 9.13 0.70
C LEU A 288 -8.70 9.79 0.15
N VAL A 289 -8.55 10.41 -1.02
CA VAL A 289 -9.66 11.03 -1.75
C VAL A 289 -9.87 10.26 -3.05
N HIS A 290 -11.07 9.77 -3.26
CA HIS A 290 -11.50 8.99 -4.41
C HIS A 290 -12.59 9.74 -5.18
N PRO A 291 -12.77 9.52 -6.48
CA PRO A 291 -13.96 9.93 -7.19
C PRO A 291 -15.23 9.33 -6.57
N GLU A 292 -16.35 10.00 -6.71
CA GLU A 292 -17.66 9.48 -6.30
C GLU A 292 -17.92 8.11 -6.92
N GLY A 293 -18.51 7.19 -6.12
CA GLY A 293 -18.78 5.82 -6.56
C GLY A 293 -17.63 4.85 -6.35
N TYR A 294 -16.56 5.25 -5.66
CA TYR A 294 -15.54 4.31 -5.22
C TYR A 294 -16.17 3.17 -4.41
N ASP A 295 -15.88 1.93 -4.81
CA ASP A 295 -16.35 0.70 -4.15
C ASP A 295 -15.18 -0.25 -3.92
N TYR A 296 -14.82 -0.43 -2.64
CA TYR A 296 -13.74 -1.33 -2.22
C TYR A 296 -13.98 -2.78 -2.68
N TYR A 297 -15.22 -3.27 -2.66
CA TYR A 297 -15.53 -4.64 -3.09
C TYR A 297 -15.45 -4.80 -4.60
N ALA A 298 -15.78 -3.77 -5.37
CA ALA A 298 -15.55 -3.76 -6.82
C ALA A 298 -14.04 -3.82 -7.12
N MET A 299 -13.23 -3.10 -6.34
CA MET A 299 -11.77 -3.15 -6.44
C MET A 299 -11.23 -4.55 -6.12
N LEU A 300 -11.70 -5.19 -5.04
CA LEU A 300 -11.34 -6.57 -4.69
C LEU A 300 -11.69 -7.55 -5.81
N ARG A 301 -12.92 -7.50 -6.32
CA ARG A 301 -13.34 -8.39 -7.43
C ARG A 301 -12.43 -8.23 -8.65
N LYS A 302 -12.12 -6.99 -9.02
CA LYS A 302 -11.28 -6.67 -10.18
C LYS A 302 -9.83 -7.14 -9.99
N LYS A 303 -9.27 -6.94 -8.80
CA LYS A 303 -7.86 -7.25 -8.49
C LYS A 303 -7.62 -8.74 -8.25
N LEU A 304 -8.60 -9.42 -7.63
CA LEU A 304 -8.49 -10.83 -7.24
C LEU A 304 -9.22 -11.77 -8.20
N HIS A 305 -9.79 -11.24 -9.30
CA HIS A 305 -10.50 -12.01 -10.32
C HIS A 305 -11.66 -12.85 -9.76
N TRP A 306 -12.31 -12.38 -8.68
CA TRP A 306 -13.37 -13.14 -8.00
C TRP A 306 -14.65 -13.30 -8.82
N SER A 307 -14.88 -12.45 -9.84
CA SER A 307 -16.02 -12.54 -10.74
C SER A 307 -15.74 -13.36 -12.01
N GLU A 308 -14.50 -13.82 -12.21
CA GLU A 308 -14.13 -14.63 -13.36
C GLU A 308 -14.45 -16.10 -13.07
N SER A 309 -15.45 -16.66 -13.78
CA SER A 309 -15.72 -18.09 -13.74
C SER A 309 -14.53 -18.84 -14.34
N PRO A 310 -14.04 -19.94 -13.73
CA PRO A 310 -13.02 -20.81 -14.34
C PRO A 310 -13.38 -21.27 -15.76
N LEU A 311 -14.69 -21.36 -16.09
CA LEU A 311 -15.21 -21.70 -17.42
C LEU A 311 -15.13 -20.56 -18.42
N SER A 312 -14.97 -19.30 -18.00
CA SER A 312 -14.82 -18.14 -18.90
C SER A 312 -13.37 -17.95 -19.37
N MET A 313 -12.39 -18.37 -18.60
CA MET A 313 -10.97 -18.34 -19.02
C MET A 313 -10.68 -19.27 -20.19
N ASP A 314 -11.35 -20.44 -20.27
CA ASP A 314 -11.15 -21.41 -21.35
C ASP A 314 -11.76 -20.97 -22.70
N ARG A 315 -12.72 -20.03 -22.69
CA ARG A 315 -13.33 -19.48 -23.92
C ARG A 315 -12.53 -18.37 -24.59
N SER A 316 -11.72 -17.63 -23.86
CA SER A 316 -10.90 -16.55 -24.43
C SER A 316 -9.64 -17.09 -25.12
N SER A 317 -9.04 -18.14 -24.59
CA SER A 317 -7.89 -18.83 -25.20
C SER A 317 -8.26 -19.60 -26.49
N ARG A 318 -9.48 -20.16 -26.58
CA ARG A 318 -9.95 -20.87 -27.77
C ARG A 318 -10.40 -19.96 -28.93
N ARG A 319 -10.69 -18.67 -28.67
CA ARG A 319 -11.10 -17.71 -29.69
C ARG A 319 -9.91 -17.16 -30.51
N THR A 320 -8.71 -17.24 -30.02
CA THR A 320 -7.48 -16.83 -30.74
C THR A 320 -6.92 -17.90 -31.69
N GLU A 321 -7.24 -19.18 -31.49
CA GLU A 321 -6.73 -20.27 -32.32
C GLU A 321 -7.60 -20.61 -33.56
N SER A 322 -8.83 -20.08 -33.66
CA SER A 322 -9.77 -20.45 -34.71
C SER A 322 -9.85 -19.49 -35.91
N ARG A 323 -8.89 -18.57 -36.11
CA ARG A 323 -8.84 -17.64 -37.22
C ARG A 323 -7.58 -17.81 -38.10
N THR A 324 -7.32 -19.04 -38.56
CA THR A 324 -6.45 -19.26 -39.70
C THR A 324 -7.33 -19.59 -40.92
N PRO A 325 -7.35 -18.79 -41.98
CA PRO A 325 -8.15 -19.11 -43.16
C PRO A 325 -7.57 -20.34 -43.84
N ARG A 326 -8.35 -21.39 -43.98
CA ARG A 326 -8.04 -22.50 -44.86
C ARG A 326 -8.00 -21.99 -46.29
N ASN A 327 -6.80 -21.95 -46.87
CA ASN A 327 -6.54 -21.68 -48.28
C ASN A 327 -7.12 -22.84 -49.09
N LYS A 328 -8.18 -22.57 -49.87
CA LYS A 328 -8.72 -23.46 -50.90
C LYS A 328 -7.74 -23.45 -52.05
N GLN A 329 -6.92 -24.46 -52.18
CA GLN A 329 -6.28 -24.77 -53.46
C GLN A 329 -7.19 -25.70 -54.26
N GLU A 330 -7.62 -25.17 -55.39
CA GLU A 330 -8.38 -25.82 -56.45
C GLU A 330 -7.64 -27.04 -56.99
N ARG A 331 -8.33 -28.19 -57.02
CA ARG A 331 -7.97 -29.32 -57.89
C ARG A 331 -8.51 -28.98 -59.27
N LYS A 332 -7.63 -28.65 -60.20
CA LYS A 332 -7.92 -28.79 -61.63
C LYS A 332 -7.55 -30.18 -62.07
N SER A 333 -8.55 -30.83 -62.60
CA SER A 333 -8.48 -32.04 -63.44
C SER A 333 -7.71 -31.80 -64.73
N ASP A 334 -6.85 -32.71 -65.09
CA ASP A 334 -6.59 -32.98 -66.49
C ASP A 334 -6.55 -34.48 -66.67
N GLY A 335 -7.51 -34.93 -67.45
CA GLY A 335 -7.52 -36.23 -68.03
C GLY A 335 -6.91 -36.17 -69.46
N GLN A 336 -6.49 -37.24 -69.92
CA GLN A 336 -6.34 -37.74 -71.26
C GLN A 336 -4.94 -38.27 -71.67
N LYS A 337 -4.91 -39.46 -71.94
CA LYS A 337 -4.72 -40.32 -73.12
C LYS A 337 -3.47 -41.20 -73.01
N ALA A 338 -3.72 -42.49 -73.02
CA ALA A 338 -3.64 -43.45 -74.12
C ALA A 338 -2.24 -43.69 -74.67
N ALA A 339 -1.68 -44.83 -74.51
CA ALA A 339 -1.33 -45.91 -75.42
C ALA A 339 -0.68 -47.05 -74.65
#